data_b91e0f66f74c3caac867265491426beb
#
_entry.id   b91e0f66f74c3caac867265491426beb
#
_cell.length_a   1.000
_cell.length_b   1.000
_cell.length_c   1.000
_cell.angle_alpha   90.00
_cell.angle_beta   90.00
_cell.angle_gamma   90.00
#
_symmetry.space_group_name_H-M   'P 1'
#
loop_
_entity.id
_entity.type
_entity.pdbx_description
1 polymer ?
#
loop_
_entity_poly.entity_id
_entity_poly.type
_entity_poly.pdbx_seq_one_letter_code
_entity_poly.pdbx_strand_id
1 'polypeptide(L)'
;MFCGLDDIYCVFTGRLENLSSLMRQYGLTGRSTNEPLLVIEAYRTLRDRGPYPADQVVKDLSGSFAFVVFDSKSGAVFAAQSTDGGVPLHWGIAADGSVVICDDRPVVKTGCGKSYAPFPAGCMFHSESGLKSFEHPMNRLKAMPRVDSEGVMCGANFKVDTFTKINSMPRVGSATNWAATWDDAAM
;
A
#
# COMPACT_ATOMS: atom_id res chain seq x y z
N MET A 1 2.55 17.76 -3.13
CA MET A 1 3.74 18.00 -4.00
C MET A 1 3.74 16.99 -5.14
N PHE A 2 4.25 17.37 -6.31
CA PHE A 2 4.33 16.50 -7.50
C PHE A 2 5.75 16.48 -8.06
N CYS A 3 6.19 15.32 -8.52
CA CYS A 3 7.46 15.15 -9.22
C CYS A 3 7.33 14.07 -10.30
N GLY A 4 8.07 14.23 -11.39
CA GLY A 4 8.21 13.23 -12.45
C GLY A 4 9.68 13.02 -12.80
N LEU A 5 10.12 11.78 -12.94
CA LEU A 5 11.46 11.40 -13.32
C LEU A 5 11.42 10.05 -14.09
N ASP A 6 12.01 10.00 -15.28
CA ASP A 6 12.18 8.78 -16.10
C ASP A 6 10.86 7.95 -16.27
N ASP A 7 9.76 8.65 -16.62
CA ASP A 7 8.42 8.07 -16.78
C ASP A 7 7.78 7.55 -15.49
N ILE A 8 8.32 7.91 -14.33
CA ILE A 8 7.75 7.66 -13.02
C ILE A 8 7.23 8.96 -12.45
N TYR A 9 6.00 8.98 -12.02
CA TYR A 9 5.30 10.14 -11.48
C TYR A 9 4.95 9.90 -10.02
N CYS A 10 5.19 10.88 -9.15
CA CYS A 10 4.86 10.80 -7.73
C CYS A 10 4.04 12.02 -7.30
N VAL A 11 2.91 11.75 -6.67
CA VAL A 11 2.16 12.73 -5.87
C VAL A 11 2.43 12.42 -4.41
N PHE A 12 2.87 13.42 -3.65
CA PHE A 12 3.22 13.30 -2.24
C PHE A 12 2.50 14.39 -1.43
N THR A 13 1.91 14.01 -0.31
CA THR A 13 1.27 14.90 0.65
C THR A 13 1.83 14.62 2.04
N GLY A 14 2.08 15.67 2.82
CA GLY A 14 2.67 15.59 4.15
C GLY A 14 4.15 15.92 4.19
N ARG A 15 4.88 15.35 5.15
CA ARG A 15 6.30 15.64 5.40
C ARG A 15 7.05 14.42 5.92
N LEU A 16 8.30 14.26 5.46
CA LEU A 16 9.26 13.32 6.02
C LEU A 16 10.19 14.01 7.02
N GLU A 17 10.26 13.49 8.24
CA GLU A 17 11.12 13.99 9.30
C GLU A 17 12.59 13.59 9.10
N ASN A 18 12.83 12.46 8.45
CA ASN A 18 14.16 11.91 8.22
C ASN A 18 14.67 12.10 6.78
N LEU A 19 14.08 13.04 6.00
CA LEU A 19 14.41 13.29 4.61
C LEU A 19 15.94 13.43 4.37
N SER A 20 16.62 14.24 5.18
CA SER A 20 18.08 14.48 5.02
C SER A 20 18.91 13.21 5.24
N SER A 21 18.48 12.30 6.10
CA SER A 21 19.14 11.01 6.32
C SER A 21 18.96 10.07 5.14
N LEU A 22 17.72 9.98 4.64
CA LEU A 22 17.37 9.18 3.48
C LEU A 22 18.08 9.67 2.21
N MET A 23 18.17 10.99 2.01
CA MET A 23 18.90 11.57 0.88
C MET A 23 20.37 11.10 0.86
N ARG A 24 21.02 11.06 2.01
CA ARG A 24 22.40 10.55 2.12
C ARG A 24 22.47 9.06 1.81
N GLN A 25 21.53 8.29 2.33
CA GLN A 25 21.44 6.83 2.11
C GLN A 25 21.27 6.48 0.62
N TYR A 26 20.46 7.25 -0.10
CA TYR A 26 20.20 7.07 -1.54
C TYR A 26 21.22 7.81 -2.44
N GLY A 27 22.22 8.49 -1.87
CA GLY A 27 23.25 9.20 -2.63
C GLY A 27 22.77 10.45 -3.35
N LEU A 28 21.71 11.10 -2.86
CA LEU A 28 21.05 12.24 -3.51
C LEU A 28 21.57 13.61 -3.03
N THR A 29 22.69 13.66 -2.36
CA THR A 29 23.24 14.85 -1.66
C THR A 29 23.63 16.02 -2.55
N GLY A 30 23.70 15.86 -3.85
CA GLY A 30 24.07 16.93 -4.81
C GLY A 30 22.92 17.55 -5.58
N ARG A 31 21.66 17.18 -5.29
CA ARG A 31 20.48 17.62 -6.03
C ARG A 31 19.52 18.38 -5.12
N SER A 32 18.76 19.32 -5.70
CA SER A 32 17.58 19.88 -5.04
C SER A 32 16.53 18.78 -4.90
N THR A 33 16.59 18.05 -3.80
CA THR A 33 15.74 16.87 -3.55
C THR A 33 14.59 17.26 -2.63
N ASN A 34 13.42 16.82 -3.01
CA ASN A 34 12.20 16.92 -2.21
C ASN A 34 11.65 15.51 -1.93
N GLU A 35 10.63 15.41 -1.11
CA GLU A 35 10.02 14.15 -0.70
C GLU A 35 9.56 13.30 -1.90
N PRO A 36 8.81 13.84 -2.91
CA PRO A 36 8.38 13.01 -4.03
C PRO A 36 9.55 12.48 -4.87
N LEU A 37 10.65 13.23 -5.02
CA LEU A 37 11.83 12.72 -5.72
C LEU A 37 12.51 11.59 -4.95
N LEU A 38 12.62 11.72 -3.62
CA LEU A 38 13.13 10.65 -2.77
C LEU A 38 12.27 9.39 -2.91
N VAL A 39 10.94 9.52 -2.91
CA VAL A 39 10.02 8.39 -3.07
C VAL A 39 10.19 7.72 -4.44
N ILE A 40 10.39 8.49 -5.52
CA ILE A 40 10.69 7.93 -6.85
C ILE A 40 11.98 7.11 -6.82
N GLU A 41 13.05 7.63 -6.22
CA GLU A 41 14.34 6.93 -6.14
C GLU A 41 14.25 5.66 -5.25
N ALA A 42 13.49 5.73 -4.16
CA ALA A 42 13.20 4.56 -3.34
C ALA A 42 12.40 3.49 -4.12
N TYR A 43 11.39 3.91 -4.89
CA TYR A 43 10.62 3.02 -5.77
C TYR A 43 11.51 2.39 -6.87
N ARG A 44 12.39 3.17 -7.50
CA ARG A 44 13.36 2.65 -8.49
C ARG A 44 14.27 1.58 -7.88
N THR A 45 14.77 1.83 -6.67
CA THR A 45 15.58 0.85 -5.93
C THR A 45 14.81 -0.44 -5.68
N LEU A 46 13.52 -0.33 -5.33
CA LEU A 46 12.63 -1.46 -5.16
C LEU A 46 12.44 -2.25 -6.46
N ARG A 47 12.17 -1.54 -7.56
CA ARG A 47 11.91 -2.12 -8.87
C ARG A 47 13.16 -2.77 -9.47
N ASP A 48 14.30 -2.09 -9.40
CA ASP A 48 15.51 -2.46 -10.14
C ASP A 48 16.40 -3.44 -9.37
N ARG A 49 16.25 -3.52 -8.06
CA ARG A 49 17.05 -4.36 -7.17
C ARG A 49 16.24 -5.44 -6.45
N GLY A 50 15.17 -5.94 -7.08
CA GLY A 50 14.45 -7.05 -6.48
C GLY A 50 15.41 -8.18 -6.04
N PRO A 51 15.23 -8.82 -4.90
CA PRO A 51 14.02 -8.96 -4.08
C PRO A 51 13.97 -8.03 -2.85
N TYR A 52 14.32 -6.76 -2.98
CA TYR A 52 14.22 -5.82 -1.85
C TYR A 52 12.75 -5.62 -1.47
N PRO A 53 12.32 -5.97 -0.26
CA PRO A 53 10.91 -5.92 0.09
C PRO A 53 10.42 -4.48 0.22
N ALA A 54 9.29 -4.18 -0.44
CA ALA A 54 8.68 -2.85 -0.46
C ALA A 54 8.32 -2.32 0.93
N ASP A 55 7.93 -3.23 1.83
CA ASP A 55 7.61 -2.91 3.22
C ASP A 55 8.82 -2.33 3.97
N GLN A 56 10.04 -2.78 3.70
CA GLN A 56 11.24 -2.21 4.33
C GLN A 56 11.52 -0.80 3.84
N VAL A 57 11.37 -0.54 2.53
CA VAL A 57 11.57 0.80 1.97
C VAL A 57 10.59 1.80 2.58
N VAL A 58 9.30 1.44 2.65
CA VAL A 58 8.28 2.31 3.24
C VAL A 58 8.46 2.47 4.75
N LYS A 59 8.90 1.43 5.45
CA LYS A 59 9.16 1.45 6.89
C LYS A 59 10.31 2.37 7.28
N ASP A 60 11.27 2.59 6.37
CA ASP A 60 12.37 3.54 6.59
C ASP A 60 11.91 5.01 6.53
N LEU A 61 10.71 5.29 5.97
CA LEU A 61 10.15 6.64 5.91
C LEU A 61 9.54 7.01 7.26
N SER A 62 10.04 8.08 7.87
CA SER A 62 9.53 8.60 9.15
C SER A 62 8.82 9.93 8.93
N GLY A 63 7.65 10.09 9.52
CA GLY A 63 6.83 11.31 9.46
C GLY A 63 5.38 11.02 9.10
N SER A 64 4.63 12.10 8.91
CA SER A 64 3.22 12.07 8.49
C SER A 64 3.15 12.25 6.98
N PHE A 65 2.82 11.20 6.25
CA PHE A 65 2.84 11.23 4.78
C PHE A 65 1.80 10.32 4.13
N ALA A 66 1.46 10.67 2.92
CA ALA A 66 0.81 9.81 1.96
C ALA A 66 1.41 10.07 0.57
N PHE A 67 1.57 9.02 -0.23
CA PHE A 67 2.04 9.16 -1.60
C PHE A 67 1.40 8.15 -2.55
N VAL A 68 1.41 8.53 -3.82
CA VAL A 68 1.04 7.66 -4.94
C VAL A 68 2.12 7.79 -6.00
N VAL A 69 2.70 6.67 -6.41
CA VAL A 69 3.65 6.55 -7.52
C VAL A 69 2.96 5.85 -8.68
N PHE A 70 3.11 6.39 -9.87
CA PHE A 70 2.70 5.77 -11.13
C PHE A 70 3.92 5.60 -12.04
N ASP A 71 4.24 4.36 -12.36
CA ASP A 71 5.27 4.00 -13.35
C ASP A 71 4.58 3.75 -14.69
N SER A 72 4.73 4.68 -15.62
CA SER A 72 4.01 4.61 -16.89
C SER A 72 4.55 3.53 -17.83
N LYS A 73 5.79 3.07 -17.64
CA LYS A 73 6.38 1.99 -18.45
C LYS A 73 5.79 0.62 -18.13
N SER A 74 5.61 0.35 -16.85
CA SER A 74 5.03 -0.91 -16.37
C SER A 74 3.51 -0.84 -16.17
N GLY A 75 2.93 0.36 -16.14
CA GLY A 75 1.55 0.58 -15.74
C GLY A 75 1.31 0.33 -14.23
N ALA A 76 2.40 0.27 -13.45
CA ALA A 76 2.31 -0.05 -12.03
C ALA A 76 1.91 1.16 -11.20
N VAL A 77 1.04 0.93 -10.21
CA VAL A 77 0.68 1.90 -9.17
C VAL A 77 1.22 1.41 -7.84
N PHE A 78 1.91 2.29 -7.14
CA PHE A 78 2.39 2.06 -5.78
C PHE A 78 1.97 3.21 -4.88
N ALA A 79 1.26 2.92 -3.81
CA ALA A 79 0.76 3.92 -2.87
C ALA A 79 1.03 3.48 -1.44
N ALA A 80 1.28 4.44 -0.54
CA ALA A 80 1.39 4.16 0.89
C ALA A 80 0.94 5.36 1.72
N GLN A 81 0.55 5.06 2.96
CA GLN A 81 0.18 6.05 3.97
C GLN A 81 0.88 5.72 5.28
N SER A 82 1.39 6.76 5.94
CA SER A 82 2.05 6.65 7.25
C SER A 82 1.14 6.01 8.32
N THR A 83 1.77 5.50 9.37
CA THR A 83 1.10 4.75 10.44
C THR A 83 0.22 5.62 11.33
N ASP A 84 0.57 6.90 11.46
CA ASP A 84 -0.17 7.88 12.25
C ASP A 84 -1.51 8.29 11.61
N GLY A 85 -1.69 8.03 10.29
CA GLY A 85 -2.87 8.45 9.56
C GLY A 85 -3.09 9.97 9.52
N GLY A 86 -2.04 10.75 9.82
CA GLY A 86 -2.11 12.20 9.93
C GLY A 86 -2.43 12.91 8.61
N VAL A 87 -2.10 12.26 7.49
CA VAL A 87 -2.45 12.73 6.14
C VAL A 87 -3.57 11.84 5.60
N PRO A 88 -4.77 12.39 5.34
CA PRO A 88 -5.87 11.59 4.82
C PRO A 88 -5.58 11.11 3.39
N LEU A 89 -5.86 9.85 3.11
CA LEU A 89 -5.84 9.28 1.78
C LEU A 89 -7.09 8.41 1.60
N HIS A 90 -7.70 8.51 0.43
CA HIS A 90 -8.91 7.76 0.09
C HIS A 90 -8.70 7.07 -1.25
N TRP A 91 -9.35 5.96 -1.44
CA TRP A 91 -9.32 5.22 -2.69
C TRP A 91 -10.67 4.58 -3.02
N GLY A 92 -10.82 4.18 -4.24
CA GLY A 92 -12.02 3.49 -4.71
C GLY A 92 -11.89 3.08 -6.16
N ILE A 93 -12.94 2.42 -6.65
CA ILE A 93 -13.03 2.00 -8.04
C ILE A 93 -14.15 2.82 -8.69
N ALA A 94 -13.81 3.51 -9.76
CA ALA A 94 -14.77 4.28 -10.56
C ALA A 94 -15.65 3.36 -11.42
N ALA A 95 -16.67 3.93 -12.06
CA ALA A 95 -17.65 3.18 -12.85
C ALA A 95 -17.04 2.46 -14.07
N ASP A 96 -15.92 2.96 -14.59
CA ASP A 96 -15.16 2.38 -15.70
C ASP A 96 -14.15 1.30 -15.26
N GLY A 97 -14.08 1.00 -13.94
CA GLY A 97 -13.13 0.06 -13.35
C GLY A 97 -11.77 0.64 -13.02
N SER A 98 -11.54 1.94 -13.27
CA SER A 98 -10.28 2.58 -12.90
C SER A 98 -10.16 2.78 -11.38
N VAL A 99 -8.91 2.74 -10.89
CA VAL A 99 -8.61 3.02 -9.48
C VAL A 99 -8.43 4.53 -9.31
N VAL A 100 -9.14 5.11 -8.36
CA VAL A 100 -9.00 6.51 -7.96
C VAL A 100 -8.37 6.55 -6.58
N ILE A 101 -7.28 7.31 -6.43
CA ILE A 101 -6.60 7.54 -5.15
C ILE A 101 -6.43 9.05 -4.98
N CYS A 102 -6.92 9.63 -3.88
CA CYS A 102 -6.89 11.06 -3.65
C CYS A 102 -6.97 11.37 -2.15
N ASP A 103 -6.43 12.50 -1.74
CA ASP A 103 -6.56 13.04 -0.39
C ASP A 103 -7.92 13.74 -0.16
N ASP A 104 -8.62 14.12 -1.24
CA ASP A 104 -9.93 14.73 -1.18
C ASP A 104 -11.06 13.69 -1.17
N ARG A 105 -11.68 13.49 0.00
CA ARG A 105 -12.79 12.55 0.20
C ARG A 105 -14.01 12.83 -0.70
N PRO A 106 -14.53 14.05 -0.84
CA PRO A 106 -15.61 14.39 -1.76
C PRO A 106 -15.35 13.94 -3.19
N VAL A 107 -14.16 14.15 -3.72
CA VAL A 107 -13.78 13.75 -5.08
C VAL A 107 -13.88 12.24 -5.25
N VAL A 108 -13.25 11.46 -4.35
CA VAL A 108 -13.30 9.99 -4.43
C VAL A 108 -14.71 9.47 -4.23
N LYS A 109 -15.49 10.03 -3.30
CA LYS A 109 -16.88 9.63 -3.07
C LYS A 109 -17.75 9.87 -4.31
N THR A 110 -17.57 10.99 -4.99
CA THR A 110 -18.34 11.32 -6.21
C THR A 110 -17.96 10.40 -7.36
N GLY A 111 -16.65 10.16 -7.56
CA GLY A 111 -16.15 9.33 -8.66
C GLY A 111 -16.37 7.82 -8.48
N CYS A 112 -16.29 7.33 -7.24
CA CYS A 112 -16.33 5.90 -6.93
C CYS A 112 -17.64 5.41 -6.27
N GLY A 113 -18.55 6.33 -5.92
CA GLY A 113 -19.83 5.99 -5.32
C GLY A 113 -19.69 5.11 -4.07
N LYS A 114 -20.29 3.92 -4.10
CA LYS A 114 -20.28 2.98 -2.96
C LYS A 114 -18.94 2.26 -2.76
N SER A 115 -18.05 2.27 -3.74
CA SER A 115 -16.77 1.56 -3.64
C SER A 115 -15.69 2.34 -2.88
N TYR A 116 -15.89 3.65 -2.64
CA TYR A 116 -14.88 4.46 -1.97
C TYR A 116 -14.63 4.01 -0.52
N ALA A 117 -13.37 4.07 -0.10
CA ALA A 117 -12.96 3.77 1.27
C ALA A 117 -11.78 4.67 1.69
N PRO A 118 -11.55 4.89 3.00
CA PRO A 118 -10.28 5.42 3.45
C PRO A 118 -9.17 4.43 3.14
N PHE A 119 -8.00 4.94 2.72
CA PHE A 119 -6.81 4.12 2.60
C PHE A 119 -6.33 3.75 4.02
N PRO A 120 -5.96 2.50 4.30
CA PRO A 120 -5.60 2.10 5.65
C PRO A 120 -4.23 2.63 6.05
N ALA A 121 -4.14 3.29 7.22
CA ALA A 121 -2.89 3.77 7.80
C ALA A 121 -1.92 2.59 8.06
N GLY A 122 -0.62 2.84 7.93
CA GLY A 122 0.41 1.80 8.07
C GLY A 122 0.41 0.75 6.97
N CYS A 123 -0.25 1.05 5.85
CA CYS A 123 -0.36 0.14 4.72
C CYS A 123 0.23 0.73 3.43
N MET A 124 0.56 -0.18 2.54
CA MET A 124 1.00 0.10 1.17
C MET A 124 0.18 -0.74 0.19
N PHE A 125 -0.02 -0.23 -0.99
CA PHE A 125 -0.66 -0.90 -2.11
C PHE A 125 0.27 -0.91 -3.31
N HIS A 126 0.44 -2.06 -3.94
CA HIS A 126 1.11 -2.20 -5.22
C HIS A 126 0.19 -2.96 -6.17
N SER A 127 0.04 -2.48 -7.40
CA SER A 127 -0.91 -3.07 -8.37
C SER A 127 -0.69 -4.57 -8.62
N GLU A 128 0.55 -5.05 -8.52
CA GLU A 128 0.89 -6.47 -8.72
C GLU A 128 0.75 -7.32 -7.46
N SER A 129 1.07 -6.74 -6.28
CA SER A 129 1.14 -7.50 -5.02
C SER A 129 -0.02 -7.23 -4.06
N GLY A 130 -0.90 -6.27 -4.41
CA GLY A 130 -2.07 -5.89 -3.63
C GLY A 130 -1.76 -5.05 -2.39
N LEU A 131 -2.74 -4.99 -1.49
CA LEU A 131 -2.68 -4.22 -0.26
C LEU A 131 -2.00 -5.02 0.84
N LYS A 132 -1.00 -4.43 1.51
CA LYS A 132 -0.24 -5.03 2.62
C LYS A 132 0.05 -4.00 3.70
N SER A 133 0.18 -4.43 4.95
CA SER A 133 0.78 -3.60 5.99
C SER A 133 2.30 -3.64 5.87
N PHE A 134 2.96 -2.47 5.91
CA PHE A 134 4.42 -2.43 5.96
C PHE A 134 4.95 -2.55 7.40
N GLU A 135 4.13 -2.29 8.41
CA GLU A 135 4.50 -2.56 9.80
C GLU A 135 4.43 -4.05 10.13
N HIS A 136 3.40 -4.72 9.60
CA HIS A 136 3.13 -6.14 9.86
C HIS A 136 2.97 -6.91 8.54
N PRO A 137 4.03 -7.03 7.71
CA PRO A 137 3.93 -7.55 6.35
C PRO A 137 3.48 -9.01 6.28
N MET A 138 3.64 -9.76 7.37
CA MET A 138 3.23 -11.17 7.48
C MET A 138 1.78 -11.35 7.93
N ASN A 139 1.09 -10.28 8.33
CA ASN A 139 -0.28 -10.35 8.81
C ASN A 139 -1.26 -10.09 7.67
N ARG A 140 -2.38 -10.81 7.67
CA ARG A 140 -3.45 -10.56 6.70
C ARG A 140 -4.18 -9.26 7.01
N LEU A 141 -4.63 -8.60 5.96
CA LEU A 141 -5.56 -7.50 6.06
C LEU A 141 -6.98 -8.06 5.96
N LYS A 142 -7.79 -7.77 6.99
CA LYS A 142 -9.20 -8.15 7.03
C LYS A 142 -10.05 -7.00 6.52
N ALA A 143 -10.84 -7.25 5.48
CA ALA A 143 -11.83 -6.32 5.00
C ALA A 143 -13.06 -6.35 5.93
N MET A 144 -13.44 -5.18 6.44
CA MET A 144 -14.63 -5.00 7.26
C MET A 144 -15.63 -4.17 6.47
N PRO A 145 -16.87 -4.65 6.26
CA PRO A 145 -17.88 -3.87 5.56
C PRO A 145 -18.08 -2.52 6.25
N ARG A 146 -18.16 -1.47 5.46
CA ARG A 146 -18.52 -0.14 5.93
C ARG A 146 -19.98 0.13 5.58
N VAL A 147 -20.73 0.56 6.57
CA VAL A 147 -22.15 0.90 6.42
C VAL A 147 -22.28 2.42 6.55
N ASP A 148 -23.04 3.04 5.67
CA ASP A 148 -23.35 4.47 5.76
C ASP A 148 -24.44 4.76 6.81
N SER A 149 -24.82 6.04 6.95
CA SER A 149 -25.86 6.48 7.88
C SER A 149 -27.25 5.94 7.56
N GLU A 150 -27.45 5.40 6.35
CA GLU A 150 -28.72 4.83 5.89
C GLU A 150 -28.74 3.30 5.95
N GLY A 151 -27.69 2.69 6.52
CA GLY A 151 -27.57 1.23 6.63
C GLY A 151 -27.12 0.53 5.34
N VAL A 152 -26.70 1.28 4.32
CA VAL A 152 -26.27 0.73 3.03
C VAL A 152 -24.77 0.40 3.07
N MET A 153 -24.40 -0.78 2.61
CA MET A 153 -22.99 -1.16 2.47
C MET A 153 -22.28 -0.30 1.42
N CYS A 154 -21.19 0.37 1.83
CA CYS A 154 -20.40 1.25 0.99
C CYS A 154 -18.91 1.01 1.18
N GLY A 155 -18.32 0.15 0.34
CA GLY A 155 -16.89 -0.18 0.41
C GLY A 155 -16.51 -0.98 1.64
N ALA A 156 -15.21 -1.05 1.93
CA ALA A 156 -14.67 -1.77 3.07
C ALA A 156 -13.57 -0.96 3.76
N ASN A 157 -13.54 -1.02 5.08
CA ASN A 157 -12.38 -0.63 5.88
C ASN A 157 -11.44 -1.82 6.01
N PHE A 158 -10.14 -1.59 5.89
CA PHE A 158 -9.15 -2.65 6.05
C PHE A 158 -8.47 -2.51 7.42
N LYS A 159 -8.35 -3.63 8.13
CA LYS A 159 -7.61 -3.71 9.39
C LYS A 159 -6.62 -4.85 9.34
N VAL A 160 -5.46 -4.64 9.99
CA VAL A 160 -4.47 -5.71 10.14
C VAL A 160 -5.03 -6.76 11.11
N ASP A 161 -5.09 -8.00 10.66
CA ASP A 161 -5.45 -9.13 11.53
C ASP A 161 -4.19 -9.60 12.27
N THR A 162 -4.14 -9.32 13.57
CA THR A 162 -3.00 -9.68 14.43
C THR A 162 -2.88 -11.19 14.65
N PHE A 163 -3.92 -11.97 14.35
CA PHE A 163 -3.97 -13.41 14.60
C PHE A 163 -3.66 -14.24 13.36
N THR A 164 -3.98 -13.75 12.16
CA THR A 164 -3.85 -14.53 10.92
C THR A 164 -2.69 -14.01 10.08
N LYS A 165 -1.71 -14.88 9.80
CA LYS A 165 -0.56 -14.58 8.93
C LYS A 165 -0.86 -14.95 7.47
N ILE A 166 -0.23 -14.24 6.52
CA ILE A 166 -0.39 -14.46 5.08
C ILE A 166 0.15 -15.84 4.67
N ASN A 167 1.29 -16.23 5.25
CA ASN A 167 1.91 -17.54 5.03
C ASN A 167 1.95 -18.29 6.37
N SER A 168 0.81 -18.88 6.77
CA SER A 168 0.94 -20.04 7.63
C SER A 168 1.49 -21.17 6.75
N MET A 169 2.82 -21.39 6.75
CA MET A 169 3.33 -22.68 6.29
C MET A 169 2.60 -23.74 7.10
N PRO A 170 1.87 -24.69 6.46
CA PRO A 170 1.36 -25.83 7.20
C PRO A 170 2.58 -26.49 7.82
N ARG A 171 2.61 -26.62 9.15
CA ARG A 171 3.66 -27.35 9.83
C ARG A 171 3.59 -28.76 9.29
N VAL A 172 4.69 -29.25 8.72
CA VAL A 172 4.82 -30.65 8.34
C VAL A 172 4.46 -31.49 9.57
N GLY A 173 3.38 -32.30 9.48
CA GLY A 173 2.86 -33.06 10.61
C GLY A 173 1.71 -32.41 11.40
N SER A 174 1.11 -31.30 10.94
CA SER A 174 -0.14 -30.82 11.54
C SER A 174 -1.30 -31.77 11.20
N ALA A 175 -2.23 -31.96 12.13
CA ALA A 175 -3.40 -32.85 11.95
C ALA A 175 -4.20 -32.53 10.67
N THR A 176 -4.17 -31.29 10.21
CA THR A 176 -4.82 -30.83 8.97
C THR A 176 -4.17 -31.41 7.72
N ASN A 177 -2.84 -31.65 7.72
CA ASN A 177 -2.15 -32.27 6.58
C ASN A 177 -2.39 -33.79 6.52
N TRP A 178 -2.62 -34.40 7.65
CA TRP A 178 -2.92 -35.85 7.69
C TRP A 178 -4.34 -36.16 7.18
N ALA A 179 -5.31 -35.28 7.44
CA ALA A 179 -6.67 -35.42 6.92
C ALA A 179 -6.74 -35.31 5.40
N ALA A 180 -5.97 -34.39 4.79
CA ALA A 180 -5.96 -34.20 3.35
C ALA A 180 -5.34 -35.36 2.55
N THR A 181 -4.47 -36.15 3.18
CA THR A 181 -3.85 -37.35 2.52
C THR A 181 -4.72 -38.60 2.54
N TRP A 182 -5.79 -38.62 3.33
CA TRP A 182 -6.67 -39.81 3.42
C TRP A 182 -7.84 -39.75 2.44
N ASP A 183 -8.25 -38.56 1.99
CA ASP A 183 -9.33 -38.41 1.01
C ASP A 183 -8.91 -38.77 -0.42
N ASP A 184 -7.61 -38.70 -0.76
CA ASP A 184 -7.10 -39.11 -2.09
C ASP A 184 -6.79 -40.61 -2.23
N ALA A 185 -6.87 -41.39 -1.16
CA ALA A 185 -6.58 -42.82 -1.17
C ALA A 185 -7.84 -43.73 -1.21
N ALA A 186 -9.03 -43.11 -1.33
CA ALA A 186 -10.32 -43.83 -1.31
C ALA A 186 -11.10 -43.67 -2.63
N MET A 187 -10.39 -43.71 -3.78
CA MET A 187 -10.99 -43.97 -5.10
C MET A 187 -10.25 -45.08 -5.80
#